data_6ee2789e3d60ab0907783b9d6eb42895
#
_entry.id   6ee2789e3d60ab0907783b9d6eb42895
#
_cell.length_a   1.000
_cell.length_b   1.000
_cell.length_c   1.000
_cell.angle_alpha   90.00
_cell.angle_beta   90.00
_cell.angle_gamma   90.00
#
_symmetry.space_group_name_H-M   'P 1'
#
loop_
_entity.id
_entity.type
_entity.pdbx_description
1 polymer ?
#
loop_
_entity_poly.entity_id
_entity_poly.type
_entity_poly.pdbx_seq_one_letter_code
_entity_poly.pdbx_strand_id
1 'polypeptide(L)'
;MIIGIPKEIKTLENRVAMTPGAVETLARRGHTVLVEAGAGLGSGLSDAQYAAAGAKMVDAAGAWGADMVVKVKEPIASEYQYLRKGLLLFTYLHLAADRPLTDALLASGTTGVAYETVQLPDGTLPLLVPMSEVAGRMAPQVGAHALEKSQGGRGVLLGGVPGVPQASVVVIGAGVVGSNACKLAVGMGAQVTVLDVNHARLQYLDDIYQGRIVTMASNEANIRKAVTYADLLIGAVLIPGAKAPHLVTRDMLPTMKEGSVIVDVAVDQGGCVETIKATTHAAPTYVIDGVVHYGVANMPGAVPRTSTYALCNQTLPYALKLAAKGIGALREDCSLALGLNTFDGKLTFAGVAEACDLPLTALADALA
;
A
#
# COMPACT_ATOMS: atom_id res chain seq x y z
N MET A 1 28.70 1.21 -3.12
CA MET A 1 27.83 0.14 -2.58
C MET A 1 27.32 -0.73 -3.71
N ILE A 2 27.22 -2.03 -3.50
CA ILE A 2 26.54 -2.95 -4.43
C ILE A 2 25.07 -3.03 -4.00
N ILE A 3 24.13 -2.83 -4.95
CA ILE A 3 22.69 -2.78 -4.70
C ILE A 3 22.03 -3.90 -5.50
N GLY A 4 21.28 -4.75 -4.83
CA GLY A 4 20.56 -5.86 -5.42
C GLY A 4 19.07 -5.58 -5.54
N ILE A 5 18.50 -5.93 -6.69
CA ILE A 5 17.07 -5.82 -6.97
C ILE A 5 16.58 -7.21 -7.39
N PRO A 6 16.19 -8.05 -6.44
CA PRO A 6 15.65 -9.36 -6.75
C PRO A 6 14.25 -9.26 -7.36
N LYS A 7 13.84 -10.30 -8.06
CA LYS A 7 12.49 -10.49 -8.54
C LYS A 7 11.55 -10.76 -7.36
N GLU A 8 10.36 -10.16 -7.38
CA GLU A 8 9.32 -10.54 -6.43
C GLU A 8 8.74 -11.90 -6.77
N ILE A 9 8.68 -12.78 -5.77
CA ILE A 9 8.24 -14.17 -5.94
C ILE A 9 6.95 -14.49 -5.16
N LYS A 10 6.39 -13.50 -4.46
CA LYS A 10 5.09 -13.63 -3.81
C LYS A 10 4.00 -13.77 -4.88
N THR A 11 3.01 -14.62 -4.63
CA THR A 11 1.94 -14.90 -5.60
C THR A 11 1.26 -13.61 -6.08
N LEU A 12 1.15 -13.45 -7.39
CA LEU A 12 0.56 -12.29 -8.07
C LEU A 12 1.26 -10.94 -7.79
N GLU A 13 2.50 -10.96 -7.26
CA GLU A 13 3.31 -9.77 -7.14
C GLU A 13 4.17 -9.59 -8.42
N ASN A 14 3.85 -8.57 -9.19
CA ASN A 14 4.47 -8.26 -10.47
C ASN A 14 5.20 -6.90 -10.47
N ARG A 15 5.23 -6.22 -9.31
CA ARG A 15 6.00 -4.97 -9.15
C ARG A 15 7.48 -5.30 -9.05
N VAL A 16 8.30 -4.28 -9.23
CA VAL A 16 9.75 -4.32 -9.00
C VAL A 16 10.16 -3.06 -8.23
N ALA A 17 11.15 -3.17 -7.36
CA ALA A 17 11.52 -2.09 -6.44
C ALA A 17 12.06 -0.84 -7.16
N MET A 18 12.83 -1.02 -8.23
CA MET A 18 13.47 0.09 -8.96
C MET A 18 13.18 0.02 -10.46
N THR A 19 12.90 1.17 -11.05
CA THR A 19 12.77 1.33 -12.50
C THR A 19 14.14 1.45 -13.18
N PRO A 20 14.28 1.24 -14.50
CA PRO A 20 15.54 1.50 -15.21
C PRO A 20 16.09 2.91 -14.99
N GLY A 21 15.24 3.94 -14.93
CA GLY A 21 15.69 5.32 -14.64
C GLY A 21 16.25 5.50 -13.22
N ALA A 22 15.72 4.77 -12.24
CA ALA A 22 16.29 4.76 -10.89
C ALA A 22 17.64 4.03 -10.85
N VAL A 23 17.75 2.92 -11.59
CA VAL A 23 19.02 2.19 -11.76
C VAL A 23 20.07 3.08 -12.40
N GLU A 24 19.73 3.78 -13.47
CA GLU A 24 20.64 4.75 -14.11
C GLU A 24 21.11 5.82 -13.12
N THR A 25 20.20 6.32 -12.27
CA THR A 25 20.54 7.33 -11.26
C THR A 25 21.53 6.79 -10.22
N LEU A 26 21.34 5.55 -9.75
CA LEU A 26 22.24 4.87 -8.83
C LEU A 26 23.60 4.60 -9.48
N ALA A 27 23.62 4.10 -10.72
CA ALA A 27 24.84 3.80 -11.47
C ALA A 27 25.67 5.07 -11.74
N ARG A 28 25.03 6.18 -12.13
CA ARG A 28 25.70 7.48 -12.32
C ARG A 28 26.32 8.05 -11.04
N ARG A 29 25.84 7.63 -9.87
CA ARG A 29 26.40 7.98 -8.56
C ARG A 29 27.51 7.03 -8.10
N GLY A 30 27.97 6.12 -8.95
CA GLY A 30 29.08 5.21 -8.71
C GLY A 30 28.70 3.94 -7.95
N HIS A 31 27.41 3.61 -7.86
CA HIS A 31 26.96 2.35 -7.26
C HIS A 31 26.88 1.25 -8.31
N THR A 32 27.19 0.02 -7.94
CA THR A 32 26.96 -1.17 -8.78
C THR A 32 25.55 -1.67 -8.53
N VAL A 33 24.74 -1.80 -9.59
CA VAL A 33 23.37 -2.29 -9.46
C VAL A 33 23.25 -3.67 -10.12
N LEU A 34 22.81 -4.65 -9.33
CA LEU A 34 22.56 -6.02 -9.74
C LEU A 34 21.04 -6.24 -9.80
N VAL A 35 20.51 -6.58 -10.95
CA VAL A 35 19.08 -6.84 -11.14
C VAL A 35 18.88 -8.31 -11.50
N GLU A 36 17.99 -8.98 -10.80
CA GLU A 36 17.64 -10.35 -11.15
C GLU A 36 16.95 -10.40 -12.50
N ALA A 37 17.37 -11.34 -13.35
CA ALA A 37 16.80 -11.53 -14.68
C ALA A 37 15.28 -11.75 -14.61
N GLY A 38 14.53 -10.98 -15.39
CA GLY A 38 13.08 -11.02 -15.40
C GLY A 38 12.38 -10.29 -14.26
N ALA A 39 13.10 -9.60 -13.36
CA ALA A 39 12.51 -8.89 -12.21
C ALA A 39 11.48 -7.82 -12.63
N GLY A 40 11.71 -7.11 -13.72
CA GLY A 40 10.85 -6.03 -14.21
C GLY A 40 9.74 -6.46 -15.17
N LEU A 41 9.74 -7.70 -15.66
CA LEU A 41 8.85 -8.13 -16.75
C LEU A 41 7.37 -7.95 -16.41
N GLY A 42 6.96 -8.27 -15.18
CA GLY A 42 5.59 -8.10 -14.71
C GLY A 42 5.11 -6.65 -14.70
N SER A 43 6.03 -5.69 -14.65
CA SER A 43 5.76 -4.24 -14.77
C SER A 43 6.00 -3.70 -16.19
N GLY A 44 6.27 -4.57 -17.17
CA GLY A 44 6.58 -4.19 -18.54
C GLY A 44 7.94 -3.51 -18.71
N LEU A 45 8.92 -3.87 -17.86
CA LEU A 45 10.29 -3.37 -17.89
C LEU A 45 11.22 -4.54 -18.21
N SER A 46 11.87 -4.51 -19.39
CA SER A 46 12.70 -5.61 -19.87
C SER A 46 14.11 -5.58 -19.29
N ASP A 47 14.77 -6.74 -19.27
CA ASP A 47 16.17 -6.89 -18.86
C ASP A 47 17.09 -6.01 -19.71
N ALA A 48 16.80 -5.86 -21.02
CA ALA A 48 17.56 -4.97 -21.91
C ALA A 48 17.49 -3.50 -21.47
N GLN A 49 16.33 -3.03 -20.95
CA GLN A 49 16.19 -1.68 -20.41
C GLN A 49 17.03 -1.48 -19.15
N TYR A 50 17.08 -2.48 -18.27
CA TYR A 50 17.94 -2.44 -17.08
C TYR A 50 19.43 -2.47 -17.45
N ALA A 51 19.82 -3.34 -18.37
CA ALA A 51 21.21 -3.39 -18.85
C ALA A 51 21.64 -2.06 -19.51
N ALA A 52 20.78 -1.45 -20.33
CA ALA A 52 21.02 -0.15 -20.93
C ALA A 52 21.15 0.98 -19.88
N ALA A 53 20.45 0.85 -18.74
CA ALA A 53 20.54 1.76 -17.60
C ALA A 53 21.79 1.53 -16.71
N GLY A 54 22.65 0.57 -17.06
CA GLY A 54 23.89 0.29 -16.35
C GLY A 54 23.79 -0.81 -15.29
N ALA A 55 22.69 -1.56 -15.22
CA ALA A 55 22.60 -2.75 -14.36
C ALA A 55 23.38 -3.94 -14.91
N LYS A 56 23.86 -4.80 -14.03
CA LYS A 56 24.28 -6.13 -14.36
C LYS A 56 23.14 -7.10 -14.09
N MET A 57 22.74 -7.86 -15.11
CA MET A 57 21.72 -8.89 -14.97
C MET A 57 22.33 -10.11 -14.31
N VAL A 58 21.69 -10.62 -13.27
CA VAL A 58 22.17 -11.74 -12.43
C VAL A 58 21.03 -12.72 -12.12
N ASP A 59 21.34 -13.82 -11.45
CA ASP A 59 20.35 -14.70 -10.82
C ASP A 59 19.91 -14.17 -9.44
N ALA A 60 18.99 -14.86 -8.79
CA ALA A 60 18.49 -14.50 -7.47
C ALA A 60 19.62 -14.40 -6.44
N ALA A 61 20.54 -15.41 -6.41
CA ALA A 61 21.65 -15.43 -5.46
C ALA A 61 22.60 -14.23 -5.68
N GLY A 62 22.84 -13.86 -6.93
CA GLY A 62 23.62 -12.67 -7.28
C GLY A 62 22.98 -11.37 -6.80
N ALA A 63 21.66 -11.22 -6.98
CA ALA A 63 20.94 -10.03 -6.51
C ALA A 63 20.94 -9.94 -4.98
N TRP A 64 20.69 -11.05 -4.28
CA TRP A 64 20.73 -11.11 -2.82
C TRP A 64 22.15 -11.03 -2.23
N GLY A 65 23.18 -11.30 -3.03
CA GLY A 65 24.59 -11.18 -2.64
C GLY A 65 25.09 -9.74 -2.46
N ALA A 66 24.28 -8.74 -2.76
CA ALA A 66 24.60 -7.31 -2.66
C ALA A 66 24.73 -6.80 -1.21
N ASP A 67 25.33 -5.61 -1.04
CA ASP A 67 25.44 -4.95 0.28
C ASP A 67 24.06 -4.46 0.76
N MET A 68 23.25 -3.93 -0.18
CA MET A 68 21.88 -3.49 0.06
C MET A 68 20.95 -4.20 -0.92
N VAL A 69 19.88 -4.78 -0.42
CA VAL A 69 18.78 -5.34 -1.22
C VAL A 69 17.56 -4.44 -1.11
N VAL A 70 17.02 -4.07 -2.25
CA VAL A 70 15.80 -3.25 -2.36
C VAL A 70 14.70 -4.10 -2.98
N LYS A 71 13.60 -4.28 -2.25
CA LYS A 71 12.42 -5.06 -2.65
C LYS A 71 11.15 -4.23 -2.56
N VAL A 72 10.05 -4.77 -3.04
CA VAL A 72 8.70 -4.24 -2.80
C VAL A 72 8.09 -4.90 -1.58
N LYS A 73 8.08 -6.23 -1.54
CA LYS A 73 7.45 -7.02 -0.48
C LYS A 73 8.48 -7.65 0.45
N GLU A 74 8.00 -7.99 1.64
CA GLU A 74 8.74 -8.73 2.64
C GLU A 74 9.32 -10.03 2.05
N PRO A 75 10.51 -10.47 2.52
CA PRO A 75 11.04 -11.79 2.18
C PRO A 75 10.08 -12.90 2.63
N ILE A 76 9.94 -13.93 1.81
CA ILE A 76 9.22 -15.16 2.16
C ILE A 76 10.20 -16.28 2.54
N ALA A 77 9.69 -17.37 3.11
CA ALA A 77 10.51 -18.43 3.70
C ALA A 77 11.65 -18.97 2.78
N SER A 78 11.41 -19.04 1.47
CA SER A 78 12.43 -19.46 0.49
C SER A 78 13.56 -18.44 0.31
N GLU A 79 13.36 -17.18 0.72
CA GLU A 79 14.36 -16.12 0.64
C GLU A 79 15.16 -15.97 1.94
N TYR A 80 14.73 -16.58 3.06
CA TYR A 80 15.43 -16.45 4.35
C TYR A 80 16.90 -16.95 4.32
N GLN A 81 17.21 -17.89 3.43
CA GLN A 81 18.59 -18.37 3.21
C GLN A 81 19.57 -17.26 2.78
N TYR A 82 19.08 -16.15 2.26
CA TYR A 82 19.90 -15.01 1.83
C TYR A 82 20.09 -13.95 2.92
N LEU A 83 19.32 -14.04 4.00
CA LEU A 83 19.43 -13.11 5.14
C LEU A 83 20.76 -13.35 5.85
N ARG A 84 21.48 -12.27 6.17
CA ARG A 84 22.80 -12.36 6.80
C ARG A 84 23.19 -11.06 7.49
N LYS A 85 24.10 -11.17 8.42
CA LYS A 85 24.76 -10.01 9.04
C LYS A 85 25.46 -9.16 7.97
N GLY A 86 25.30 -7.84 8.06
CA GLY A 86 25.84 -6.89 7.10
C GLY A 86 24.97 -6.63 5.86
N LEU A 87 23.91 -7.41 5.64
CA LEU A 87 22.92 -7.09 4.64
C LEU A 87 22.03 -5.95 5.12
N LEU A 88 21.87 -4.89 4.31
CA LEU A 88 20.85 -3.87 4.47
C LEU A 88 19.65 -4.23 3.57
N LEU A 89 18.50 -4.49 4.17
CA LEU A 89 17.27 -4.81 3.46
C LEU A 89 16.32 -3.60 3.55
N PHE A 90 15.94 -3.02 2.41
CA PHE A 90 15.05 -1.86 2.31
C PHE A 90 13.79 -2.24 1.52
N THR A 91 12.67 -2.41 2.19
CA THR A 91 11.42 -2.95 1.64
C THR A 91 10.25 -2.73 2.61
N TYR A 92 9.00 -3.05 2.22
CA TYR A 92 7.95 -3.34 3.19
C TYR A 92 8.30 -4.61 3.95
N LEU A 93 8.15 -4.62 5.26
CA LEU A 93 8.50 -5.75 6.12
C LEU A 93 7.29 -6.38 6.81
N HIS A 94 6.30 -5.58 7.23
CA HIS A 94 5.06 -6.02 7.90
C HIS A 94 5.30 -6.94 9.12
N LEU A 95 6.40 -6.73 9.87
CA LEU A 95 6.91 -7.63 10.92
C LEU A 95 5.91 -7.91 12.04
N ALA A 96 5.05 -6.96 12.39
CA ALA A 96 4.04 -7.13 13.42
C ALA A 96 3.04 -8.26 13.11
N ALA A 97 2.87 -8.60 11.82
CA ALA A 97 1.98 -9.66 11.35
C ALA A 97 2.72 -10.94 10.94
N ASP A 98 4.06 -10.94 10.93
CA ASP A 98 4.89 -12.05 10.45
C ASP A 98 6.01 -12.39 11.46
N ARG A 99 5.64 -13.15 12.49
CA ARG A 99 6.59 -13.60 13.52
C ARG A 99 7.74 -14.44 12.95
N PRO A 100 7.54 -15.39 12.01
CA PRO A 100 8.62 -16.14 11.39
C PRO A 100 9.68 -15.29 10.69
N LEU A 101 9.24 -14.26 9.93
CA LEU A 101 10.16 -13.33 9.29
C LEU A 101 10.91 -12.47 10.32
N THR A 102 10.22 -12.02 11.37
CA THR A 102 10.83 -11.25 12.46
C THR A 102 11.94 -12.05 13.11
N ASP A 103 11.68 -13.30 13.48
CA ASP A 103 12.68 -14.20 14.07
C ASP A 103 13.86 -14.46 13.11
N ALA A 104 13.59 -14.63 11.81
CA ALA A 104 14.64 -14.85 10.80
C ALA A 104 15.57 -13.63 10.65
N LEU A 105 15.00 -12.42 10.63
CA LEU A 105 15.78 -11.16 10.54
C LEU A 105 16.65 -10.96 11.79
N LEU A 106 16.10 -11.22 12.98
CA LEU A 106 16.85 -11.13 14.23
C LEU A 106 17.96 -12.17 14.30
N ALA A 107 17.66 -13.42 13.98
CA ALA A 107 18.66 -14.52 14.01
C ALA A 107 19.81 -14.31 13.00
N SER A 108 19.51 -13.77 11.82
CA SER A 108 20.50 -13.50 10.79
C SER A 108 21.36 -12.25 11.05
N GLY A 109 20.90 -11.35 11.93
CA GLY A 109 21.52 -10.04 12.14
C GLY A 109 21.38 -9.09 10.94
N THR A 110 20.39 -9.33 10.06
CA THR A 110 20.09 -8.46 8.92
C THR A 110 19.59 -7.10 9.40
N THR A 111 20.07 -6.03 8.76
CA THR A 111 19.56 -4.68 8.98
C THR A 111 18.30 -4.48 8.16
N GLY A 112 17.15 -4.43 8.81
CA GLY A 112 15.85 -4.24 8.18
C GLY A 112 15.37 -2.77 8.29
N VAL A 113 15.28 -2.08 7.16
CA VAL A 113 14.71 -0.74 7.05
C VAL A 113 13.35 -0.85 6.34
N ALA A 114 12.28 -0.69 7.12
CA ALA A 114 10.92 -0.87 6.65
C ALA A 114 10.37 0.40 6.00
N TYR A 115 9.78 0.29 4.82
CA TYR A 115 9.11 1.41 4.14
C TYR A 115 7.98 2.00 4.98
N GLU A 116 7.18 1.14 5.60
CA GLU A 116 5.96 1.51 6.33
C GLU A 116 6.21 2.24 7.64
N THR A 117 7.45 2.26 8.13
CA THR A 117 7.79 2.94 9.38
C THR A 117 8.67 4.18 9.19
N VAL A 118 9.11 4.47 7.96
CA VAL A 118 9.70 5.78 7.63
C VAL A 118 8.63 6.84 7.82
N GLN A 119 8.88 7.82 8.72
CA GLN A 119 7.87 8.80 9.10
C GLN A 119 8.44 10.22 9.13
N LEU A 120 7.74 11.16 8.49
CA LEU A 120 8.08 12.57 8.50
C LEU A 120 7.67 13.22 9.83
N PRO A 121 8.23 14.43 10.18
CA PRO A 121 7.90 15.11 11.43
C PRO A 121 6.42 15.45 11.62
N ASP A 122 5.66 15.55 10.52
CA ASP A 122 4.21 15.80 10.54
C ASP A 122 3.38 14.52 10.72
N GLY A 123 4.04 13.37 10.94
CA GLY A 123 3.39 12.06 11.07
C GLY A 123 3.09 11.36 9.75
N THR A 124 3.36 11.99 8.61
CA THR A 124 3.14 11.37 7.28
C THR A 124 4.08 10.17 7.08
N LEU A 125 3.55 9.10 6.49
CA LEU A 125 4.29 7.90 6.11
C LEU A 125 4.54 7.93 4.58
N PRO A 126 5.62 8.59 4.12
CA PRO A 126 5.80 8.97 2.72
C PRO A 126 5.92 7.77 1.77
N LEU A 127 6.37 6.62 2.28
CA LEU A 127 6.54 5.42 1.46
C LEU A 127 5.27 4.54 1.42
N LEU A 128 4.26 4.80 2.29
CA LEU A 128 2.91 4.23 2.17
C LEU A 128 2.00 5.04 1.25
N VAL A 129 2.21 6.35 1.16
CA VAL A 129 1.38 7.27 0.36
C VAL A 129 1.17 6.77 -1.08
N PRO A 130 2.20 6.40 -1.87
CA PRO A 130 2.01 6.03 -3.27
C PRO A 130 1.09 4.80 -3.44
N MET A 131 1.19 3.82 -2.56
CA MET A 131 0.31 2.64 -2.65
C MET A 131 -1.11 2.96 -2.20
N SER A 132 -1.27 3.85 -1.24
CA SER A 132 -2.58 4.37 -0.82
C SER A 132 -3.24 5.20 -1.93
N GLU A 133 -2.47 5.98 -2.70
CA GLU A 133 -2.98 6.71 -3.86
C GLU A 133 -3.44 5.77 -4.97
N VAL A 134 -2.64 4.75 -5.28
CA VAL A 134 -3.01 3.73 -6.29
C VAL A 134 -4.27 2.99 -5.85
N ALA A 135 -4.33 2.49 -4.61
CA ALA A 135 -5.50 1.78 -4.10
C ALA A 135 -6.76 2.65 -4.11
N GLY A 136 -6.64 3.91 -3.67
CA GLY A 136 -7.74 4.88 -3.68
C GLY A 136 -8.31 5.12 -5.09
N ARG A 137 -7.42 5.24 -6.09
CA ARG A 137 -7.86 5.41 -7.50
C ARG A 137 -8.42 4.13 -8.11
N MET A 138 -7.94 2.97 -7.68
CA MET A 138 -8.49 1.69 -8.12
C MET A 138 -9.88 1.42 -7.57
N ALA A 139 -10.20 1.88 -6.36
CA ALA A 139 -11.48 1.57 -5.72
C ALA A 139 -12.72 1.95 -6.56
N PRO A 140 -12.85 3.16 -7.14
CA PRO A 140 -13.95 3.46 -8.06
C PRO A 140 -13.91 2.64 -9.35
N GLN A 141 -12.71 2.32 -9.88
CA GLN A 141 -12.56 1.54 -11.10
C GLN A 141 -13.09 0.11 -10.92
N VAL A 142 -12.65 -0.60 -9.87
CA VAL A 142 -13.11 -1.96 -9.57
C VAL A 142 -14.56 -1.97 -9.12
N GLY A 143 -15.00 -0.93 -8.39
CA GLY A 143 -16.38 -0.73 -7.97
C GLY A 143 -17.32 -0.55 -9.16
N ALA A 144 -16.91 0.25 -10.16
CA ALA A 144 -17.66 0.43 -11.40
C ALA A 144 -17.83 -0.87 -12.17
N HIS A 145 -16.76 -1.67 -12.27
CA HIS A 145 -16.83 -2.99 -12.89
C HIS A 145 -17.75 -3.94 -12.11
N ALA A 146 -17.62 -3.96 -10.77
CA ALA A 146 -18.47 -4.82 -9.94
C ALA A 146 -19.97 -4.42 -9.97
N LEU A 147 -20.30 -3.16 -10.31
CA LEU A 147 -21.69 -2.68 -10.50
C LEU A 147 -22.33 -3.22 -11.77
N GLU A 148 -21.55 -3.76 -12.72
CA GLU A 148 -22.09 -4.37 -13.94
C GLU A 148 -22.96 -5.61 -13.60
N LYS A 149 -24.02 -5.82 -14.35
CA LYS A 149 -24.95 -6.94 -14.08
C LYS A 149 -24.26 -8.31 -14.21
N SER A 150 -23.31 -8.42 -15.13
CA SER A 150 -22.48 -9.62 -15.34
C SER A 150 -21.61 -10.00 -14.15
N GLN A 151 -21.31 -9.01 -13.28
CA GLN A 151 -20.49 -9.18 -12.06
C GLN A 151 -21.34 -9.34 -10.78
N GLY A 152 -22.66 -9.48 -10.92
CA GLY A 152 -23.58 -9.55 -9.78
C GLY A 152 -24.08 -8.22 -9.29
N GLY A 153 -23.60 -7.12 -9.86
CA GLY A 153 -24.00 -5.76 -9.51
C GLY A 153 -25.41 -5.40 -9.99
N ARG A 154 -25.88 -4.23 -9.59
CA ARG A 154 -27.23 -3.74 -9.89
C ARG A 154 -27.41 -3.20 -11.31
N GLY A 155 -26.35 -3.19 -12.15
CA GLY A 155 -26.41 -2.71 -13.54
C GLY A 155 -26.48 -1.18 -13.66
N VAL A 156 -25.67 -0.46 -12.88
CA VAL A 156 -25.65 1.02 -12.84
C VAL A 156 -24.34 1.54 -13.38
N LEU A 157 -24.41 2.56 -14.23
CA LEU A 157 -23.24 3.28 -14.73
C LEU A 157 -22.92 4.45 -13.80
N LEU A 158 -21.66 4.61 -13.36
CA LEU A 158 -21.29 5.66 -12.39
C LEU A 158 -21.68 7.07 -12.85
N GLY A 159 -21.39 7.42 -14.10
CA GLY A 159 -21.65 8.75 -14.65
C GLY A 159 -23.08 8.97 -15.14
N GLY A 160 -23.96 7.96 -15.12
CA GLY A 160 -25.27 8.05 -15.77
C GLY A 160 -25.17 8.33 -17.27
N VAL A 161 -26.28 8.75 -17.88
CA VAL A 161 -26.33 9.25 -19.26
C VAL A 161 -27.40 10.34 -19.32
N PRO A 162 -27.48 11.18 -20.38
CA PRO A 162 -28.54 12.18 -20.49
C PRO A 162 -29.95 11.58 -20.28
N GLY A 163 -30.65 12.10 -19.29
CA GLY A 163 -31.98 11.61 -18.86
C GLY A 163 -31.93 10.49 -17.79
N VAL A 164 -30.76 9.98 -17.43
CA VAL A 164 -30.59 8.99 -16.36
C VAL A 164 -29.56 9.52 -15.34
N PRO A 165 -29.89 9.58 -14.03
CA PRO A 165 -29.02 10.17 -13.03
C PRO A 165 -27.75 9.32 -12.83
N GLN A 166 -26.71 9.99 -12.31
CA GLN A 166 -25.45 9.35 -11.90
C GLN A 166 -25.66 8.42 -10.70
N ALA A 167 -24.78 7.45 -10.56
CA ALA A 167 -24.70 6.60 -9.37
C ALA A 167 -24.19 7.39 -8.16
N SER A 168 -24.65 6.98 -6.97
CA SER A 168 -24.20 7.53 -5.69
C SER A 168 -22.99 6.73 -5.17
N VAL A 169 -21.85 7.40 -5.05
CA VAL A 169 -20.63 6.84 -4.45
C VAL A 169 -20.46 7.44 -3.06
N VAL A 170 -20.38 6.58 -2.06
CA VAL A 170 -20.12 6.95 -0.66
C VAL A 170 -18.71 6.53 -0.29
N VAL A 171 -17.90 7.47 0.19
CA VAL A 171 -16.52 7.21 0.64
C VAL A 171 -16.45 7.46 2.14
N ILE A 172 -16.03 6.44 2.90
CA ILE A 172 -15.83 6.53 4.35
C ILE A 172 -14.33 6.65 4.61
N GLY A 173 -13.91 7.82 5.09
CA GLY A 173 -12.52 8.24 5.27
C GLY A 173 -12.05 9.21 4.17
N ALA A 174 -11.52 10.37 4.59
CA ALA A 174 -10.98 11.43 3.72
C ALA A 174 -9.44 11.50 3.73
N GLY A 175 -8.78 10.42 4.15
CA GLY A 175 -7.32 10.27 4.10
C GLY A 175 -6.79 10.16 2.68
N VAL A 176 -5.56 9.66 2.50
CA VAL A 176 -4.93 9.52 1.16
C VAL A 176 -5.78 8.64 0.25
N VAL A 177 -6.22 7.48 0.72
CA VAL A 177 -7.07 6.55 -0.04
C VAL A 177 -8.39 7.23 -0.45
N GLY A 178 -9.14 7.75 0.52
CA GLY A 178 -10.46 8.32 0.27
C GLY A 178 -10.43 9.57 -0.61
N SER A 179 -9.46 10.46 -0.43
CA SER A 179 -9.30 11.63 -1.31
C SER A 179 -9.02 11.24 -2.76
N ASN A 180 -8.22 10.19 -2.99
CA ASN A 180 -7.97 9.67 -4.33
C ASN A 180 -9.18 8.92 -4.91
N ALA A 181 -9.95 8.22 -4.06
CA ALA A 181 -11.22 7.61 -4.47
C ALA A 181 -12.24 8.68 -4.88
N CYS A 182 -12.40 9.74 -4.07
CA CYS A 182 -13.24 10.90 -4.43
C CYS A 182 -12.83 11.50 -5.77
N LYS A 183 -11.53 11.73 -5.95
CA LYS A 183 -10.99 12.33 -7.19
C LYS A 183 -11.39 11.53 -8.43
N LEU A 184 -11.25 10.22 -8.39
CA LEU A 184 -11.59 9.38 -9.53
C LEU A 184 -13.09 9.24 -9.70
N ALA A 185 -13.87 9.05 -8.63
CA ALA A 185 -15.33 8.94 -8.70
C ALA A 185 -15.97 10.20 -9.28
N VAL A 186 -15.52 11.40 -8.86
CA VAL A 186 -15.93 12.68 -9.45
C VAL A 186 -15.54 12.76 -10.93
N GLY A 187 -14.29 12.33 -11.28
CA GLY A 187 -13.83 12.28 -12.66
C GLY A 187 -14.65 11.33 -13.56
N MET A 188 -15.22 10.28 -12.99
CA MET A 188 -16.14 9.35 -13.67
C MET A 188 -17.59 9.86 -13.72
N GLY A 189 -17.87 11.04 -13.18
CA GLY A 189 -19.18 11.67 -13.22
C GLY A 189 -20.16 11.21 -12.15
N ALA A 190 -19.72 10.50 -11.11
CA ALA A 190 -20.59 10.04 -10.02
C ALA A 190 -21.02 11.18 -9.09
N GLN A 191 -22.13 10.98 -8.38
CA GLN A 191 -22.50 11.77 -7.20
C GLN A 191 -21.71 11.25 -6.00
N VAL A 192 -20.81 12.07 -5.44
CA VAL A 192 -19.91 11.64 -4.39
C VAL A 192 -20.27 12.25 -3.05
N THR A 193 -20.39 11.40 -2.03
CA THR A 193 -20.48 11.80 -0.63
C THR A 193 -19.26 11.24 0.10
N VAL A 194 -18.53 12.08 0.86
CA VAL A 194 -17.40 11.67 1.66
C VAL A 194 -17.66 11.92 3.15
N LEU A 195 -17.32 10.94 3.98
CA LEU A 195 -17.45 11.02 5.43
C LEU A 195 -16.08 10.91 6.11
N ASP A 196 -15.80 11.81 7.04
CA ASP A 196 -14.60 11.73 7.90
C ASP A 196 -14.88 12.32 9.28
N VAL A 197 -14.11 11.92 10.29
CA VAL A 197 -14.13 12.53 11.61
C VAL A 197 -13.29 13.81 11.65
N ASN A 198 -12.33 13.95 10.75
CA ASN A 198 -11.41 15.09 10.69
C ASN A 198 -12.00 16.23 9.84
N HIS A 199 -12.47 17.27 10.52
CA HIS A 199 -13.07 18.44 9.88
C HIS A 199 -12.12 19.14 8.89
N ALA A 200 -10.83 19.23 9.18
CA ALA A 200 -9.87 19.88 8.28
C ALA A 200 -9.72 19.12 6.95
N ARG A 201 -9.85 17.78 6.96
CA ARG A 201 -9.87 16.97 5.74
C ARG A 201 -11.13 17.20 4.93
N LEU A 202 -12.29 17.28 5.61
CA LEU A 202 -13.56 17.60 4.94
C LEU A 202 -13.53 18.99 4.32
N GLN A 203 -13.04 19.99 5.05
CA GLN A 203 -12.88 21.36 4.57
C GLN A 203 -11.97 21.40 3.32
N TYR A 204 -10.82 20.75 3.38
CA TYR A 204 -9.92 20.69 2.23
C TYR A 204 -10.61 20.13 0.98
N LEU A 205 -11.39 19.04 1.12
CA LEU A 205 -12.12 18.45 0.00
C LEU A 205 -13.26 19.36 -0.47
N ASP A 206 -13.97 20.03 0.44
CA ASP A 206 -15.00 20.99 0.09
C ASP A 206 -14.43 22.15 -0.75
N ASP A 207 -13.31 22.73 -0.30
CA ASP A 207 -12.64 23.83 -0.98
C ASP A 207 -12.18 23.45 -2.40
N ILE A 208 -11.57 22.26 -2.60
CA ILE A 208 -11.05 21.86 -3.92
C ILE A 208 -12.14 21.39 -4.88
N TYR A 209 -13.25 20.86 -4.37
CA TYR A 209 -14.35 20.38 -5.22
C TYR A 209 -15.47 21.42 -5.42
N GLN A 210 -15.50 22.50 -4.63
CA GLN A 210 -16.42 23.65 -4.83
C GLN A 210 -17.88 23.22 -5.00
N GLY A 211 -18.39 22.40 -4.08
CA GLY A 211 -19.78 21.93 -4.08
C GLY A 211 -20.10 20.76 -5.02
N ARG A 212 -19.10 20.20 -5.74
CA ARG A 212 -19.30 19.01 -6.59
C ARG A 212 -19.37 17.70 -5.82
N ILE A 213 -19.09 17.72 -4.52
CA ILE A 213 -19.24 16.59 -3.61
C ILE A 213 -20.00 17.02 -2.37
N VAL A 214 -20.53 16.04 -1.64
CA VAL A 214 -21.12 16.26 -0.32
C VAL A 214 -20.14 15.81 0.74
N THR A 215 -19.81 16.68 1.70
CA THR A 215 -18.98 16.34 2.87
C THR A 215 -19.86 16.15 4.09
N MET A 216 -19.62 15.11 4.88
CA MET A 216 -20.39 14.78 6.09
C MET A 216 -19.48 14.36 7.23
N ALA A 217 -19.84 14.73 8.46
CA ALA A 217 -19.16 14.18 9.65
C ALA A 217 -19.43 12.67 9.76
N SER A 218 -18.37 11.90 9.97
CA SER A 218 -18.46 10.45 10.15
C SER A 218 -18.93 10.12 11.57
N ASN A 219 -20.21 9.77 11.68
CA ASN A 219 -20.83 9.22 12.87
C ASN A 219 -21.83 8.14 12.45
N GLU A 220 -22.27 7.33 13.39
CA GLU A 220 -23.16 6.19 13.11
C GLU A 220 -24.43 6.61 12.36
N ALA A 221 -25.08 7.68 12.78
CA ALA A 221 -26.33 8.15 12.15
C ALA A 221 -26.12 8.57 10.69
N ASN A 222 -25.05 9.29 10.40
CA ASN A 222 -24.72 9.73 9.05
C ASN A 222 -24.28 8.55 8.17
N ILE A 223 -23.52 7.59 8.71
CA ILE A 223 -23.15 6.37 7.99
C ILE A 223 -24.39 5.56 7.65
N ARG A 224 -25.29 5.29 8.63
CA ARG A 224 -26.57 4.61 8.40
C ARG A 224 -27.39 5.27 7.31
N LYS A 225 -27.45 6.59 7.31
CA LYS A 225 -28.13 7.34 6.25
C LYS A 225 -27.44 7.17 4.89
N ALA A 226 -26.11 7.27 4.85
CA ALA A 226 -25.35 7.23 3.60
C ALA A 226 -25.41 5.86 2.91
N VAL A 227 -25.37 4.76 3.64
CA VAL A 227 -25.42 3.41 3.07
C VAL A 227 -26.75 3.14 2.34
N THR A 228 -27.87 3.75 2.75
CA THR A 228 -29.18 3.52 2.13
C THR A 228 -29.26 3.98 0.68
N TYR A 229 -28.52 5.02 0.30
CA TYR A 229 -28.53 5.53 -1.07
C TYR A 229 -27.27 5.19 -1.87
N ALA A 230 -26.27 4.54 -1.26
CA ALA A 230 -25.06 4.14 -1.94
C ALA A 230 -25.34 3.10 -3.05
N ASP A 231 -24.82 3.34 -4.24
CA ASP A 231 -24.65 2.33 -5.28
C ASP A 231 -23.27 1.69 -5.15
N LEU A 232 -22.26 2.49 -4.78
CA LEU A 232 -20.90 2.07 -4.45
C LEU A 232 -20.50 2.68 -3.11
N LEU A 233 -20.10 1.84 -2.17
CA LEU A 233 -19.49 2.24 -0.90
C LEU A 233 -18.02 1.90 -0.92
N ILE A 234 -17.16 2.86 -0.57
CA ILE A 234 -15.70 2.68 -0.50
C ILE A 234 -15.26 2.90 0.94
N GLY A 235 -14.76 1.85 1.57
CA GLY A 235 -14.11 1.88 2.87
C GLY A 235 -12.64 2.31 2.71
N ALA A 236 -12.29 3.46 3.31
CA ALA A 236 -10.98 4.10 3.15
C ALA A 236 -10.39 4.59 4.49
N VAL A 237 -10.75 3.92 5.58
CA VAL A 237 -10.28 4.27 6.94
C VAL A 237 -9.05 3.43 7.27
N LEU A 238 -7.95 4.11 7.57
CA LEU A 238 -6.69 3.52 8.01
C LEU A 238 -6.28 4.15 9.33
N ILE A 239 -6.03 3.31 10.33
CA ILE A 239 -5.44 3.73 11.60
C ILE A 239 -4.02 3.12 11.66
N PRO A 240 -2.95 3.93 11.60
CA PRO A 240 -1.59 3.41 11.64
C PRO A 240 -1.36 2.54 12.89
N GLY A 241 -0.90 1.29 12.67
CA GLY A 241 -0.58 0.36 13.76
C GLY A 241 -1.78 -0.26 14.49
N ALA A 242 -3.03 -0.01 14.07
CA ALA A 242 -4.23 -0.56 14.69
C ALA A 242 -5.22 -1.12 13.65
N LYS A 243 -6.12 -1.98 14.10
CA LYS A 243 -7.24 -2.43 13.26
C LYS A 243 -8.22 -1.29 13.01
N ALA A 244 -8.75 -1.21 11.79
CA ALA A 244 -9.83 -0.29 11.49
C ALA A 244 -11.06 -0.62 12.33
N PRO A 245 -11.81 0.38 12.83
CA PRO A 245 -13.10 0.13 13.49
C PRO A 245 -14.14 -0.30 12.44
N HIS A 246 -15.03 -1.19 12.80
CA HIS A 246 -16.18 -1.54 11.96
C HIS A 246 -17.19 -0.38 11.97
N LEU A 247 -17.18 0.41 10.92
CA LEU A 247 -18.05 1.58 10.75
C LEU A 247 -19.35 1.23 10.04
N VAL A 248 -19.32 0.24 9.15
CA VAL A 248 -20.51 -0.33 8.49
C VAL A 248 -20.74 -1.71 9.07
N THR A 249 -21.81 -1.81 9.85
CA THR A 249 -22.17 -3.05 10.56
C THR A 249 -23.10 -3.92 9.71
N ARG A 250 -23.19 -5.21 10.04
CA ARG A 250 -23.98 -6.18 9.27
C ARG A 250 -25.46 -5.79 9.17
N ASP A 251 -26.03 -5.22 10.22
CA ASP A 251 -27.41 -4.79 10.25
C ASP A 251 -27.74 -3.61 9.29
N MET A 252 -26.72 -2.91 8.81
CA MET A 252 -26.87 -1.86 7.78
C MET A 252 -27.03 -2.44 6.37
N LEU A 253 -26.47 -3.62 6.07
CA LEU A 253 -26.49 -4.21 4.72
C LEU A 253 -27.92 -4.37 4.14
N PRO A 254 -28.90 -4.89 4.88
CA PRO A 254 -30.28 -5.00 4.37
C PRO A 254 -30.92 -3.65 3.99
N THR A 255 -30.36 -2.52 4.45
CA THR A 255 -30.84 -1.17 4.07
C THR A 255 -30.18 -0.66 2.80
N MET A 256 -29.11 -1.29 2.33
CA MET A 256 -28.43 -0.95 1.07
C MET A 256 -29.27 -1.40 -0.12
N LYS A 257 -29.00 -0.82 -1.27
CA LYS A 257 -29.69 -1.22 -2.51
C LYS A 257 -29.20 -2.60 -2.95
N GLU A 258 -30.10 -3.47 -3.37
CA GLU A 258 -29.75 -4.79 -3.90
C GLU A 258 -28.79 -4.66 -5.09
N GLY A 259 -27.72 -5.44 -5.10
CA GLY A 259 -26.65 -5.39 -6.10
C GLY A 259 -25.76 -4.16 -5.98
N SER A 260 -25.86 -3.36 -4.89
CA SER A 260 -24.85 -2.35 -4.59
C SER A 260 -23.50 -3.00 -4.25
N VAL A 261 -22.43 -2.22 -4.35
CA VAL A 261 -21.07 -2.71 -4.21
C VAL A 261 -20.37 -2.06 -3.01
N ILE A 262 -19.68 -2.86 -2.24
CA ILE A 262 -18.74 -2.42 -1.21
C ILE A 262 -17.32 -2.73 -1.68
N VAL A 263 -16.44 -1.73 -1.70
CA VAL A 263 -15.00 -1.89 -1.89
C VAL A 263 -14.31 -1.45 -0.61
N ASP A 264 -13.76 -2.38 0.16
CA ASP A 264 -13.05 -2.03 1.40
C ASP A 264 -11.54 -2.09 1.17
N VAL A 265 -10.92 -0.90 1.03
CA VAL A 265 -9.47 -0.77 0.80
C VAL A 265 -8.68 -1.03 2.08
N ALA A 266 -9.32 -0.97 3.24
CA ALA A 266 -8.70 -1.20 4.55
C ALA A 266 -8.65 -2.69 4.94
N VAL A 267 -9.06 -3.60 4.07
CA VAL A 267 -9.18 -5.04 4.36
C VAL A 267 -7.89 -5.66 4.91
N ASP A 268 -6.72 -5.21 4.47
CA ASP A 268 -5.42 -5.68 4.98
C ASP A 268 -5.22 -5.38 6.49
N GLN A 269 -6.00 -4.44 7.05
CA GLN A 269 -6.00 -4.07 8.46
C GLN A 269 -7.32 -4.41 9.15
N GLY A 270 -8.01 -5.43 8.67
CA GLY A 270 -9.27 -5.93 9.22
C GLY A 270 -10.53 -5.34 8.57
N GLY A 271 -10.39 -4.27 7.76
CA GLY A 271 -11.51 -3.61 7.10
C GLY A 271 -12.36 -2.72 8.02
N CYS A 272 -13.03 -1.72 7.43
CA CYS A 272 -13.99 -0.87 8.15
C CYS A 272 -15.45 -1.31 7.96
N VAL A 273 -15.68 -2.39 7.22
CA VAL A 273 -16.98 -3.04 7.04
C VAL A 273 -16.96 -4.39 7.77
N GLU A 274 -17.88 -4.61 8.70
CA GLU A 274 -17.92 -5.80 9.55
C GLU A 274 -17.94 -7.12 8.77
N THR A 275 -18.59 -7.12 7.61
CA THR A 275 -18.77 -8.32 6.77
C THR A 275 -17.64 -8.52 5.76
N ILE A 276 -16.64 -7.61 5.72
CA ILE A 276 -15.53 -7.74 4.78
C ILE A 276 -14.60 -8.88 5.18
N LYS A 277 -14.07 -9.57 4.20
CA LYS A 277 -13.00 -10.55 4.34
C LYS A 277 -12.03 -10.42 3.19
N ALA A 278 -10.77 -10.73 3.44
CA ALA A 278 -9.74 -10.71 2.42
C ALA A 278 -10.07 -11.68 1.27
N THR A 279 -9.95 -11.18 0.05
CA THR A 279 -10.09 -11.91 -1.20
C THR A 279 -8.82 -11.78 -2.04
N THR A 280 -8.79 -12.44 -3.18
CA THR A 280 -7.64 -12.44 -4.10
C THR A 280 -8.03 -11.85 -5.46
N HIS A 281 -7.06 -11.46 -6.26
CA HIS A 281 -7.30 -10.99 -7.62
C HIS A 281 -7.95 -12.06 -8.53
N ALA A 282 -7.79 -13.36 -8.21
CA ALA A 282 -8.41 -14.46 -8.96
C ALA A 282 -9.90 -14.64 -8.61
N ALA A 283 -10.31 -14.35 -7.38
CA ALA A 283 -11.69 -14.41 -6.91
C ALA A 283 -11.98 -13.14 -6.07
N PRO A 284 -12.19 -11.98 -6.71
CA PRO A 284 -12.13 -10.69 -6.04
C PRO A 284 -13.38 -10.34 -5.24
N THR A 285 -14.52 -10.97 -5.55
CA THR A 285 -15.82 -10.59 -4.97
C THR A 285 -16.56 -11.76 -4.37
N TYR A 286 -17.49 -11.45 -3.47
CA TYR A 286 -18.52 -12.34 -2.94
C TYR A 286 -19.76 -11.52 -2.59
N VAL A 287 -20.88 -12.18 -2.33
CA VAL A 287 -22.17 -11.52 -2.03
C VAL A 287 -22.61 -11.89 -0.61
N ILE A 288 -23.03 -10.88 0.16
CA ILE A 288 -23.70 -11.05 1.46
C ILE A 288 -24.93 -10.12 1.47
N ASP A 289 -26.08 -10.67 1.86
CA ASP A 289 -27.34 -9.93 1.99
C ASP A 289 -27.69 -9.07 0.74
N GLY A 290 -27.41 -9.62 -0.46
CA GLY A 290 -27.67 -8.93 -1.75
C GLY A 290 -26.62 -7.86 -2.13
N VAL A 291 -25.59 -7.63 -1.32
CA VAL A 291 -24.53 -6.63 -1.55
C VAL A 291 -23.24 -7.32 -2.00
N VAL A 292 -22.66 -6.84 -3.10
CA VAL A 292 -21.37 -7.35 -3.63
C VAL A 292 -20.22 -6.76 -2.80
N HIS A 293 -19.34 -7.61 -2.30
CA HIS A 293 -18.16 -7.21 -1.53
C HIS A 293 -16.90 -7.45 -2.34
N TYR A 294 -16.05 -6.43 -2.45
CA TYR A 294 -14.70 -6.50 -3.00
C TYR A 294 -13.70 -6.20 -1.88
N GLY A 295 -12.93 -7.22 -1.48
CA GLY A 295 -11.97 -7.14 -0.38
C GLY A 295 -10.59 -7.65 -0.79
N VAL A 296 -10.11 -7.31 -1.99
CA VAL A 296 -8.82 -7.80 -2.48
C VAL A 296 -7.68 -7.18 -1.69
N ALA A 297 -6.94 -8.03 -0.98
CA ALA A 297 -5.69 -7.65 -0.35
C ALA A 297 -4.65 -7.26 -1.42
N ASN A 298 -3.82 -6.26 -1.11
CA ASN A 298 -2.78 -5.78 -2.03
C ASN A 298 -3.35 -5.28 -3.39
N MET A 299 -4.40 -4.49 -3.37
CA MET A 299 -5.00 -3.88 -4.57
C MET A 299 -3.97 -3.29 -5.55
N PRO A 300 -2.92 -2.54 -5.10
CA PRO A 300 -1.92 -1.97 -6.00
C PRO A 300 -1.14 -3.00 -6.84
N GLY A 301 -1.10 -4.26 -6.41
CA GLY A 301 -0.48 -5.37 -7.17
C GLY A 301 -1.16 -5.67 -8.51
N ALA A 302 -2.44 -5.31 -8.67
CA ALA A 302 -3.16 -5.49 -9.95
C ALA A 302 -2.72 -4.52 -11.06
N VAL A 303 -2.07 -3.41 -10.71
CA VAL A 303 -1.56 -2.41 -11.65
C VAL A 303 -0.06 -2.21 -11.45
N PRO A 304 0.74 -3.28 -11.65
CA PRO A 304 2.14 -3.32 -11.23
C PRO A 304 3.01 -2.24 -11.91
N ARG A 305 2.74 -1.90 -13.17
CA ARG A 305 3.46 -0.85 -13.86
C ARG A 305 3.29 0.51 -13.17
N THR A 306 2.05 0.93 -12.91
CA THR A 306 1.77 2.21 -12.22
C THR A 306 2.36 2.20 -10.81
N SER A 307 2.16 1.10 -10.08
CA SER A 307 2.61 0.95 -8.70
C SER A 307 4.13 0.95 -8.58
N THR A 308 4.85 0.32 -9.51
CA THR A 308 6.32 0.32 -9.58
C THR A 308 6.86 1.74 -9.73
N TYR A 309 6.34 2.52 -10.69
CA TYR A 309 6.78 3.91 -10.86
C TYR A 309 6.44 4.77 -9.65
N ALA A 310 5.21 4.66 -9.13
CA ALA A 310 4.76 5.44 -7.98
C ALA A 310 5.61 5.17 -6.73
N LEU A 311 5.87 3.89 -6.43
CA LEU A 311 6.70 3.50 -5.29
C LEU A 311 8.16 3.92 -5.49
N CYS A 312 8.74 3.60 -6.65
CA CYS A 312 10.13 3.89 -6.95
C CYS A 312 10.44 5.40 -6.86
N ASN A 313 9.54 6.26 -7.31
CA ASN A 313 9.71 7.72 -7.22
C ASN A 313 9.86 8.19 -5.75
N GLN A 314 9.19 7.54 -4.81
CA GLN A 314 9.25 7.88 -3.39
C GLN A 314 10.39 7.16 -2.66
N THR A 315 10.73 5.94 -3.04
CA THR A 315 11.79 5.15 -2.37
C THR A 315 13.19 5.53 -2.83
N LEU A 316 13.36 5.97 -4.08
CA LEU A 316 14.66 6.31 -4.65
C LEU A 316 15.46 7.34 -3.84
N PRO A 317 14.88 8.46 -3.35
CA PRO A 317 15.62 9.42 -2.52
C PRO A 317 16.22 8.80 -1.25
N TYR A 318 15.51 7.90 -0.62
CA TYR A 318 15.97 7.18 0.58
C TYR A 318 17.00 6.11 0.23
N ALA A 319 16.76 5.34 -0.85
CA ALA A 319 17.73 4.38 -1.36
C ALA A 319 19.07 5.02 -1.69
N LEU A 320 19.06 6.23 -2.27
CA LEU A 320 20.28 6.99 -2.56
C LEU A 320 21.05 7.40 -1.29
N LYS A 321 20.34 7.80 -0.22
CA LYS A 321 20.97 8.12 1.08
C LYS A 321 21.61 6.87 1.69
N LEU A 322 20.87 5.76 1.71
CA LEU A 322 21.35 4.47 2.20
C LEU A 322 22.52 3.95 1.37
N ALA A 323 22.46 4.04 0.04
CA ALA A 323 23.52 3.63 -0.85
C ALA A 323 24.82 4.42 -0.65
N ALA A 324 24.70 5.72 -0.38
CA ALA A 324 25.84 6.61 -0.18
C ALA A 324 26.52 6.43 1.19
N LYS A 325 25.75 6.20 2.25
CA LYS A 325 26.22 6.28 3.64
C LYS A 325 25.95 5.03 4.48
N GLY A 326 25.27 4.02 3.93
CA GLY A 326 24.85 2.84 4.69
C GLY A 326 24.05 3.22 5.94
N ILE A 327 24.38 2.61 7.07
CA ILE A 327 23.76 2.92 8.38
C ILE A 327 24.00 4.38 8.81
N GLY A 328 25.06 5.03 8.35
CA GLY A 328 25.29 6.46 8.62
C GLY A 328 24.15 7.37 8.13
N ALA A 329 23.42 6.96 7.09
CA ALA A 329 22.24 7.70 6.63
C ALA A 329 21.13 7.78 7.69
N LEU A 330 20.97 6.73 8.52
CA LEU A 330 19.99 6.69 9.61
C LEU A 330 20.35 7.63 10.76
N ARG A 331 21.65 7.90 10.98
CA ARG A 331 22.11 8.85 11.99
C ARG A 331 21.87 10.31 11.60
N GLU A 332 21.82 10.58 10.29
CA GLU A 332 21.66 11.94 9.75
C GLU A 332 20.21 12.31 9.41
N ASP A 333 19.36 11.32 9.18
CA ASP A 333 17.96 11.51 8.78
C ASP A 333 17.03 10.83 9.78
N CYS A 334 16.49 11.63 10.71
CA CYS A 334 15.58 11.14 11.75
C CYS A 334 14.34 10.45 11.19
N SER A 335 13.82 10.89 10.03
CA SER A 335 12.67 10.27 9.39
C SER A 335 13.01 8.88 8.85
N LEU A 336 14.18 8.75 8.22
CA LEU A 336 14.66 7.45 7.73
C LEU A 336 15.04 6.52 8.87
N ALA A 337 15.57 7.06 9.98
CA ALA A 337 15.91 6.30 11.19
C ALA A 337 14.70 5.55 11.77
N LEU A 338 13.50 6.15 11.72
CA LEU A 338 12.27 5.49 12.15
C LEU A 338 11.91 4.26 11.27
N GLY A 339 12.50 4.18 10.08
CA GLY A 339 12.43 3.00 9.23
C GLY A 339 13.18 1.79 9.76
N LEU A 340 14.16 1.96 10.67
CA LEU A 340 14.95 0.85 11.20
C LEU A 340 14.09 -0.03 12.12
N ASN A 341 13.85 -1.26 11.71
CA ASN A 341 13.06 -2.22 12.48
C ASN A 341 13.94 -3.31 13.11
N THR A 342 14.98 -3.76 12.41
CA THR A 342 15.96 -4.74 12.95
C THR A 342 17.39 -4.29 12.68
N PHE A 343 18.27 -4.46 13.64
CA PHE A 343 19.69 -4.15 13.52
C PHE A 343 20.55 -5.04 14.40
N ASP A 344 21.49 -5.76 13.79
CA ASP A 344 22.46 -6.66 14.47
C ASP A 344 21.79 -7.59 15.51
N GLY A 345 20.68 -8.22 15.13
CA GLY A 345 19.91 -9.14 15.98
C GLY A 345 19.02 -8.47 17.02
N LYS A 346 18.87 -7.15 16.99
CA LYS A 346 18.03 -6.37 17.89
C LYS A 346 16.80 -5.83 17.17
N LEU A 347 15.66 -5.78 17.85
CA LEU A 347 14.42 -5.17 17.38
C LEU A 347 14.36 -3.71 17.86
N THR A 348 14.08 -2.78 16.94
CA THR A 348 14.13 -1.34 17.23
C THR A 348 12.80 -0.62 17.05
N PHE A 349 11.75 -1.31 16.58
CA PHE A 349 10.43 -0.72 16.37
C PHE A 349 9.41 -1.24 17.40
N ALA A 350 8.84 -0.30 18.18
CA ALA A 350 7.97 -0.61 19.33
C ALA A 350 6.72 -1.40 18.94
N GLY A 351 6.05 -1.06 17.83
CA GLY A 351 4.84 -1.75 17.41
C GLY A 351 5.07 -3.23 17.06
N VAL A 352 6.26 -3.58 16.57
CA VAL A 352 6.62 -5.00 16.33
C VAL A 352 6.97 -5.69 17.65
N ALA A 353 7.68 -5.02 18.55
CA ALA A 353 8.03 -5.56 19.86
C ALA A 353 6.77 -5.92 20.67
N GLU A 354 5.79 -5.04 20.69
CA GLU A 354 4.50 -5.26 21.33
C GLU A 354 3.71 -6.41 20.67
N ALA A 355 3.59 -6.39 19.34
CA ALA A 355 2.82 -7.41 18.62
C ALA A 355 3.42 -8.82 18.73
N CYS A 356 4.75 -8.92 18.83
CA CYS A 356 5.48 -10.19 18.88
C CYS A 356 5.89 -10.61 20.30
N ASP A 357 5.62 -9.80 21.33
CA ASP A 357 6.14 -10.01 22.69
C ASP A 357 7.66 -10.24 22.71
N LEU A 358 8.39 -9.27 22.14
CA LEU A 358 9.84 -9.29 22.02
C LEU A 358 10.49 -8.08 22.70
N PRO A 359 11.75 -8.21 23.20
CA PRO A 359 12.45 -7.09 23.78
C PRO A 359 12.72 -5.98 22.75
N LEU A 360 12.46 -4.73 23.15
CA LEU A 360 12.74 -3.53 22.36
C LEU A 360 14.13 -2.98 22.72
N THR A 361 14.93 -2.64 21.71
CA THR A 361 16.12 -1.82 21.86
C THR A 361 15.81 -0.40 21.40
N ALA A 362 16.12 0.61 22.21
CA ALA A 362 15.90 1.98 21.80
C ALA A 362 16.70 2.31 20.51
N LEU A 363 16.10 3.05 19.60
CA LEU A 363 16.71 3.40 18.32
C LEU A 363 18.06 4.12 18.50
N ALA A 364 18.16 5.02 19.50
CA ALA A 364 19.41 5.71 19.83
C ALA A 364 20.51 4.76 20.25
N ASP A 365 20.19 3.73 21.07
CA ASP A 365 21.16 2.74 21.54
C ASP A 365 21.60 1.79 20.41
N ALA A 366 20.72 1.52 19.47
CA ALA A 366 21.04 0.68 18.31
C ALA A 366 21.95 1.40 17.31
N LEU A 367 21.84 2.73 17.20
CA LEU A 367 22.60 3.56 16.27
C LEU A 367 23.85 4.21 16.91
N ALA A 368 24.06 4.07 18.19
CA ALA A 368 25.27 4.53 18.85
C ALA A 368 26.50 3.77 18.32
#